data_244878e8efb7b6a3253cd194e4579f0d
#
_entry.id   244878e8efb7b6a3253cd194e4579f0d
#
_cell.length_a   1.000
_cell.length_b   1.000
_cell.length_c   1.000
_cell.angle_alpha   90.00
_cell.angle_beta   90.00
_cell.angle_gamma   90.00
#
_symmetry.space_group_name_H-M   'P 1'
#
loop_
_entity.id
_entity.type
_entity.pdbx_description
1 polymer ?
#
loop_
_entity_poly.entity_id
_entity_poly.type
_entity_poly.pdbx_seq_one_letter_code
_entity_poly.pdbx_strand_id
1 'polypeptide(L)'
;FNYDYNMFNNVKVGARFDGNWSEFTYSGYADGITNNDTSDSGGGDMQYAVAGVTPYDPVTGRYGGVMAYGEDIQAYNPYAFFDSRNPKQTRQQLNGSIYLDWNVFKGFTAHVDYALSFSNYFQKRADTPTGAAYDFQTGKDIGRYYVADNVGVSDNNTTNYKTQLNGRLQYETTIAQNHNIGAMFVY
;
A
#
# COMPACT_ATOMS: atom_id res chain seq x y z
N PHE A 1 10.56 14.78 10.94
CA PHE A 1 11.47 15.91 11.12
C PHE A 1 10.69 17.19 11.20
N ASN A 2 10.95 18.01 12.25
CA ASN A 2 10.34 19.33 12.43
C ASN A 2 11.48 20.33 12.68
N TYR A 3 11.39 21.46 12.02
CA TYR A 3 12.35 22.54 12.18
C TYR A 3 11.63 23.88 12.25
N ASP A 4 11.94 24.66 13.28
CA ASP A 4 11.41 26.00 13.52
C ASP A 4 12.55 26.99 13.66
N TYR A 5 12.44 28.13 13.01
CA TYR A 5 13.44 29.19 13.02
C TYR A 5 12.80 30.56 13.18
N ASN A 6 13.24 31.32 14.16
CA ASN A 6 12.85 32.71 14.33
C ASN A 6 13.74 33.59 13.44
N MET A 7 13.22 33.98 12.27
CA MET A 7 13.94 34.80 11.31
C MET A 7 14.11 36.22 11.82
N PHE A 8 13.06 36.77 12.46
CA PHE A 8 13.04 38.06 13.12
C PHE A 8 12.28 37.93 14.43
N ASN A 9 12.27 39.00 15.25
CA ASN A 9 11.53 39.00 16.53
C ASN A 9 10.03 38.76 16.38
N ASN A 10 9.51 39.01 15.18
CA ASN A 10 8.07 38.91 14.89
C ASN A 10 7.75 37.94 13.74
N VAL A 11 8.74 37.22 13.21
CA VAL A 11 8.58 36.26 12.11
C VAL A 11 9.22 34.93 12.46
N LYS A 12 8.40 33.88 12.43
CA LYS A 12 8.82 32.50 12.58
C LYS A 12 8.54 31.74 11.29
N VAL A 13 9.49 30.97 10.82
CA VAL A 13 9.33 30.02 9.72
C VAL A 13 9.56 28.61 10.23
N GLY A 14 8.88 27.67 9.65
CA GLY A 14 9.08 26.28 10.01
C GLY A 14 8.86 25.35 8.84
N ALA A 15 9.41 24.16 8.98
CA ALA A 15 9.24 23.07 8.04
C ALA A 15 9.01 21.76 8.77
N ARG A 16 8.11 20.95 8.23
CA ARG A 16 7.78 19.62 8.75
C ARG A 16 7.88 18.64 7.61
N PHE A 17 8.53 17.51 7.86
CA PHE A 17 8.66 16.43 6.89
C PHE A 17 8.49 15.11 7.59
N ASP A 18 7.70 14.24 6.99
CA ASP A 18 7.62 12.84 7.34
C ASP A 18 7.65 11.99 6.05
N GLY A 19 8.23 10.83 6.14
CA GLY A 19 8.31 9.92 5.03
C GLY A 19 8.24 8.47 5.48
N ASN A 20 7.63 7.66 4.65
CA ASN A 20 7.56 6.22 4.83
C ASN A 20 7.92 5.53 3.51
N TRP A 21 8.76 4.52 3.64
CA TRP A 21 9.01 3.57 2.56
C TRP A 21 8.76 2.17 3.10
N SER A 22 7.92 1.43 2.42
CA SER A 22 7.62 0.04 2.73
C SER A 22 7.69 -0.80 1.47
N GLU A 23 8.28 -1.97 1.61
CA GLU A 23 8.31 -3.00 0.59
C GLU A 23 7.71 -4.27 1.19
N PHE A 24 6.83 -4.91 0.49
CA PHE A 24 6.24 -6.16 0.91
C PHE A 24 5.94 -7.05 -0.29
N THR A 25 6.10 -8.32 -0.06
CA THR A 25 5.65 -9.38 -0.95
C THR A 25 4.27 -9.79 -0.47
N TYR A 26 3.31 -9.80 -1.35
CA TYR A 26 1.95 -10.22 -1.02
C TYR A 26 1.54 -11.40 -1.90
N SER A 27 0.49 -12.09 -1.51
CA SER A 27 0.04 -13.32 -2.16
C SER A 27 -0.60 -13.14 -3.55
N GLY A 28 -0.46 -11.98 -4.17
CA GLY A 28 -1.06 -11.70 -5.48
C GLY A 28 -2.56 -11.37 -5.43
N TYR A 29 -3.16 -11.46 -4.27
CA TYR A 29 -4.60 -11.38 -4.04
C TYR A 29 -5.05 -10.19 -3.20
N ALA A 30 -4.13 -9.35 -2.75
CA ALA A 30 -4.50 -8.15 -2.00
C ALA A 30 -5.41 -7.21 -2.83
N ASP A 31 -5.35 -7.30 -4.15
CA ASP A 31 -6.24 -6.57 -5.05
C ASP A 31 -7.61 -7.24 -5.24
N GLY A 32 -7.74 -8.50 -4.86
CA GLY A 32 -9.00 -9.26 -4.91
C GLY A 32 -10.08 -8.76 -3.95
N ILE A 33 -9.77 -7.81 -3.08
CA ILE A 33 -10.77 -7.14 -2.24
C ILE A 33 -11.72 -6.28 -3.09
N THR A 34 -11.33 -5.90 -4.29
CA THR A 34 -12.13 -5.06 -5.17
C THR A 34 -12.81 -5.79 -6.31
N ASN A 35 -12.40 -7.02 -6.60
CA ASN A 35 -12.98 -7.82 -7.67
C ASN A 35 -13.77 -8.98 -7.07
N ASN A 36 -15.07 -8.99 -7.32
CA ASN A 36 -15.98 -10.10 -7.02
C ASN A 36 -15.64 -11.40 -7.76
N ASP A 37 -14.46 -11.51 -8.34
CA ASP A 37 -14.01 -12.72 -8.98
C ASP A 37 -13.38 -13.65 -7.94
N THR A 38 -14.25 -14.41 -7.29
CA THR A 38 -13.90 -15.40 -6.28
C THR A 38 -13.14 -16.59 -6.88
N SER A 39 -13.04 -16.69 -8.20
CA SER A 39 -12.33 -17.77 -8.88
C SER A 39 -10.81 -17.60 -8.85
N ASP A 40 -10.35 -16.38 -8.57
CA ASP A 40 -8.93 -16.01 -8.62
C ASP A 40 -8.38 -15.53 -7.26
N SER A 41 -9.17 -15.62 -6.20
CA SER A 41 -8.78 -15.18 -4.86
C SER A 41 -8.04 -16.28 -4.07
N GLY A 42 -6.73 -16.13 -3.83
CA GLY A 42 -5.91 -17.09 -3.07
C GLY A 42 -6.42 -17.41 -1.67
N GLY A 43 -7.30 -16.56 -1.13
CA GLY A 43 -8.03 -16.86 0.11
C GLY A 43 -9.04 -18.00 -0.07
N GLY A 44 -9.66 -18.12 -1.24
CA GLY A 44 -10.55 -19.25 -1.57
C GLY A 44 -9.78 -20.56 -1.71
N ASP A 45 -8.63 -20.49 -2.31
CA ASP A 45 -7.80 -21.67 -2.59
C ASP A 45 -7.22 -22.29 -1.31
N MET A 46 -6.97 -21.51 -0.27
CA MET A 46 -6.54 -22.04 1.03
C MET A 46 -7.63 -22.89 1.72
N GLN A 47 -8.90 -22.60 1.46
CA GLN A 47 -10.01 -23.38 2.03
C GLN A 47 -10.11 -24.77 1.41
N TYR A 48 -9.61 -24.94 0.19
CA TYR A 48 -9.58 -26.21 -0.53
C TYR A 48 -8.25 -26.95 -0.41
N ALA A 49 -7.30 -26.42 0.37
CA ALA A 49 -6.04 -27.10 0.63
C ALA A 49 -6.30 -28.37 1.45
N VAL A 50 -5.93 -29.51 0.91
CA VAL A 50 -6.11 -30.80 1.57
C VAL A 50 -4.88 -31.10 2.43
N ALA A 51 -5.12 -31.47 3.69
CA ALA A 51 -4.06 -31.91 4.57
C ALA A 51 -3.38 -33.18 4.04
N GLY A 52 -2.04 -33.24 4.13
CA GLY A 52 -1.26 -34.40 3.69
C GLY A 52 -0.77 -34.37 2.24
N VAL A 53 -1.10 -33.32 1.49
CA VAL A 53 -0.49 -33.08 0.18
C VAL A 53 0.91 -32.52 0.39
N THR A 54 1.92 -33.13 -0.26
CA THR A 54 3.28 -32.59 -0.28
C THR A 54 3.27 -31.25 -1.00
N PRO A 55 3.59 -30.11 -0.35
CA PRO A 55 3.48 -28.80 -1.01
C PRO A 55 4.45 -28.68 -2.20
N TYR A 56 5.68 -29.11 -2.01
CA TYR A 56 6.73 -28.98 -3.00
C TYR A 56 7.82 -30.03 -2.75
N ASP A 57 8.31 -30.65 -3.80
CA ASP A 57 9.45 -31.55 -3.77
C ASP A 57 10.69 -30.85 -4.35
N PRO A 58 11.70 -30.53 -3.51
CA PRO A 58 12.90 -29.84 -3.99
C PRO A 58 13.78 -30.69 -4.90
N VAL A 59 13.61 -32.02 -4.89
CA VAL A 59 14.39 -32.92 -5.73
C VAL A 59 13.88 -32.91 -7.17
N THR A 60 12.57 -32.97 -7.34
CA THR A 60 11.96 -32.99 -8.69
C THR A 60 11.51 -31.61 -9.16
N GLY A 61 11.45 -30.63 -8.27
CA GLY A 61 10.92 -29.28 -8.57
C GLY A 61 9.41 -29.26 -8.78
N ARG A 62 8.68 -30.27 -8.28
CA ARG A 62 7.27 -30.43 -8.56
C ARG A 62 6.40 -30.02 -7.37
N TYR A 63 5.25 -29.45 -7.71
CA TYR A 63 4.23 -29.11 -6.73
C TYR A 63 3.22 -30.26 -6.60
N GLY A 64 2.92 -30.62 -5.37
CA GLY A 64 1.97 -31.67 -5.08
C GLY A 64 0.53 -31.26 -5.35
N GLY A 65 -0.28 -32.23 -5.68
CA GLY A 65 -1.73 -32.13 -5.82
C GLY A 65 -2.37 -33.47 -5.56
N VAL A 66 -3.68 -33.48 -5.40
CA VAL A 66 -4.47 -34.70 -5.25
C VAL A 66 -5.71 -34.56 -6.12
N MET A 67 -6.05 -35.61 -6.86
CA MET A 67 -7.35 -35.73 -7.51
C MET A 67 -8.36 -36.25 -6.49
N ALA A 68 -9.42 -35.51 -6.27
CA ALA A 68 -10.55 -36.04 -5.51
C ALA A 68 -11.27 -37.12 -6.30
N TYR A 69 -11.72 -38.14 -5.61
CA TYR A 69 -12.38 -39.30 -6.22
C TYR A 69 -13.59 -38.88 -7.08
N GLY A 70 -13.46 -39.10 -8.41
CA GLY A 70 -14.59 -39.04 -9.34
C GLY A 70 -15.06 -37.65 -9.76
N GLU A 71 -14.37 -36.59 -9.34
CA GLU A 71 -14.70 -35.22 -9.71
C GLU A 71 -13.46 -34.46 -10.16
N ASP A 72 -13.64 -33.48 -11.04
CA ASP A 72 -12.60 -32.54 -11.44
C ASP A 72 -12.19 -31.57 -10.31
N ILE A 73 -12.59 -31.87 -9.09
CA ILE A 73 -12.25 -31.10 -7.90
C ILE A 73 -10.85 -31.49 -7.48
N GLN A 74 -9.98 -30.55 -7.64
CA GLN A 74 -8.59 -30.72 -7.29
C GLN A 74 -8.30 -30.02 -5.99
N ALA A 75 -7.51 -30.68 -5.16
CA ALA A 75 -6.93 -30.00 -4.03
C ALA A 75 -5.94 -28.95 -4.54
N TYR A 76 -6.18 -27.73 -4.22
CA TYR A 76 -5.27 -26.64 -4.50
C TYR A 76 -4.04 -26.70 -3.61
N ASN A 77 -2.90 -26.41 -4.20
CA ASN A 77 -1.67 -26.23 -3.48
C ASN A 77 -1.35 -24.72 -3.39
N PRO A 78 -1.65 -24.06 -2.27
CA PRO A 78 -1.43 -22.64 -2.14
C PRO A 78 0.04 -22.25 -2.27
N TYR A 79 0.96 -23.16 -1.94
CA TYR A 79 2.40 -22.94 -2.10
C TYR A 79 2.80 -22.74 -3.57
N ALA A 80 2.31 -23.62 -4.45
CA ALA A 80 2.55 -23.54 -5.90
C ALA A 80 2.07 -22.17 -6.44
N PHE A 81 0.94 -21.75 -5.96
CA PHE A 81 0.31 -20.53 -6.38
C PHE A 81 1.09 -19.27 -5.93
N PHE A 82 1.52 -19.23 -4.67
CA PHE A 82 2.29 -18.11 -4.14
C PHE A 82 3.68 -18.02 -4.77
N ASP A 83 4.34 -19.15 -4.97
CA ASP A 83 5.68 -19.21 -5.55
C ASP A 83 5.69 -18.81 -7.03
N SER A 84 4.64 -19.18 -7.76
CA SER A 84 4.52 -18.87 -9.19
C SER A 84 4.29 -17.40 -9.50
N ARG A 85 3.77 -16.62 -8.58
CA ARG A 85 3.35 -15.23 -8.85
C ARG A 85 4.26 -14.16 -8.30
N ASN A 86 5.18 -14.47 -7.42
CA ASN A 86 6.20 -13.58 -6.82
C ASN A 86 5.89 -12.07 -6.92
N PRO A 87 4.76 -11.60 -6.39
CA PRO A 87 4.36 -10.21 -6.48
C PRO A 87 5.14 -9.36 -5.49
N LYS A 88 5.68 -8.25 -5.97
CA LYS A 88 6.36 -7.25 -5.15
C LYS A 88 5.58 -5.95 -5.16
N GLN A 89 5.47 -5.34 -4.02
CA GLN A 89 4.82 -4.06 -3.84
C GLN A 89 5.71 -3.12 -3.07
N THR A 90 5.90 -1.93 -3.61
CA THR A 90 6.63 -0.85 -2.94
C THR A 90 5.69 0.33 -2.76
N ARG A 91 5.63 0.86 -1.56
CA ARG A 91 4.90 2.08 -1.24
C ARG A 91 5.86 3.12 -0.70
N GLN A 92 5.87 4.27 -1.32
CA GLN A 92 6.62 5.44 -0.90
C GLN A 92 5.63 6.55 -0.58
N GLN A 93 5.80 7.19 0.56
CA GLN A 93 4.99 8.32 0.96
C GLN A 93 5.89 9.39 1.56
N LEU A 94 5.72 10.62 1.08
CA LEU A 94 6.40 11.79 1.60
C LEU A 94 5.37 12.88 1.83
N ASN A 95 5.30 13.39 3.04
CA ASN A 95 4.51 14.54 3.40
C ASN A 95 5.46 15.65 3.86
N GLY A 96 5.21 16.85 3.41
CA GLY A 96 5.99 18.01 3.81
C GLY A 96 5.10 19.24 3.93
N SER A 97 5.44 20.12 4.84
CA SER A 97 4.86 21.45 4.90
C SER A 97 5.92 22.47 5.30
N ILE A 98 5.76 23.66 4.77
CA ILE A 98 6.49 24.85 5.18
C ILE A 98 5.48 25.89 5.64
N TYR A 99 5.80 26.60 6.69
CA TYR A 99 4.91 27.61 7.21
C TYR A 99 5.64 28.86 7.64
N LEU A 100 4.89 29.95 7.67
CA LEU A 100 5.31 31.26 8.17
C LEU A 100 4.26 31.77 9.13
N ASP A 101 4.73 32.12 10.33
CA ASP A 101 3.97 32.87 11.33
C ASP A 101 4.53 34.28 11.41
N TRP A 102 3.70 35.28 11.24
CA TRP A 102 4.08 36.66 11.29
C TRP A 102 3.19 37.45 12.28
N ASN A 103 3.81 37.93 13.33
CA ASN A 103 3.19 38.88 14.24
C ASN A 103 3.33 40.30 13.65
N VAL A 104 2.35 40.73 12.86
CA VAL A 104 2.44 41.94 12.05
C VAL A 104 2.50 43.19 12.95
N PHE A 105 1.59 43.24 13.93
CA PHE A 105 1.55 44.24 15.02
C PHE A 105 0.81 43.65 16.23
N LYS A 106 0.78 44.40 17.32
CA LYS A 106 0.17 43.91 18.57
C LYS A 106 -1.28 43.46 18.34
N GLY A 107 -1.54 42.20 18.59
CA GLY A 107 -2.83 41.59 18.45
C GLY A 107 -3.17 41.09 17.04
N PHE A 108 -2.36 41.40 16.01
CA PHE A 108 -2.60 40.90 14.65
C PHE A 108 -1.50 39.90 14.21
N THR A 109 -1.97 38.70 13.89
CA THR A 109 -1.10 37.62 13.41
C THR A 109 -1.54 37.14 12.03
N ALA A 110 -0.60 36.83 11.18
CA ALA A 110 -0.80 36.18 9.90
C ALA A 110 -0.05 34.85 9.89
N HIS A 111 -0.72 33.82 9.42
CA HIS A 111 -0.13 32.48 9.24
C HIS A 111 -0.38 32.02 7.80
N VAL A 112 0.65 31.50 7.17
CA VAL A 112 0.54 30.85 5.87
C VAL A 112 1.27 29.51 5.94
N ASP A 113 0.63 28.49 5.46
CA ASP A 113 1.21 27.15 5.38
C ASP A 113 0.99 26.57 3.99
N TYR A 114 2.02 25.95 3.44
CA TYR A 114 1.96 25.22 2.19
C TYR A 114 2.35 23.77 2.45
N ALA A 115 1.44 22.87 2.18
CA ALA A 115 1.63 21.43 2.36
C ALA A 115 1.71 20.70 1.02
N LEU A 116 2.59 19.71 0.96
CA LEU A 116 2.77 18.77 -0.14
C LEU A 116 2.64 17.36 0.40
N SER A 117 1.81 16.55 -0.24
CA SER A 117 1.78 15.10 -0.04
C SER A 117 2.07 14.41 -1.35
N PHE A 118 3.08 13.56 -1.34
CA PHE A 118 3.46 12.70 -2.45
C PHE A 118 3.29 11.25 -2.02
N SER A 119 2.65 10.44 -2.84
CA SER A 119 2.63 9.00 -2.65
C SER A 119 2.86 8.30 -3.98
N ASN A 120 3.75 7.31 -3.96
CA ASN A 120 3.99 6.40 -5.07
C ASN A 120 3.72 4.98 -4.60
N TYR A 121 2.92 4.28 -5.38
CA TYR A 121 2.59 2.89 -5.21
C TYR A 121 3.03 2.15 -6.46
N PHE A 122 4.00 1.28 -6.32
CA PHE A 122 4.51 0.45 -7.40
C PHE A 122 4.26 -1.01 -7.09
N GLN A 123 3.64 -1.71 -8.02
CA GLN A 123 3.35 -3.12 -7.93
C GLN A 123 3.89 -3.82 -9.15
N LYS A 124 4.68 -4.85 -8.93
CA LYS A 124 5.18 -5.74 -9.98
C LYS A 124 4.75 -7.16 -9.70
N ARG A 125 4.22 -7.82 -10.71
CA ARG A 125 3.88 -9.23 -10.67
C ARG A 125 4.46 -9.91 -11.89
N ALA A 126 5.07 -11.05 -11.70
CA ALA A 126 5.52 -11.93 -12.78
C ALA A 126 4.95 -13.32 -12.51
N ASP A 127 4.19 -13.83 -13.46
CA ASP A 127 3.64 -15.18 -13.38
C ASP A 127 4.65 -16.15 -14.02
N THR A 128 5.02 -17.21 -13.28
CA THR A 128 5.93 -18.26 -13.73
C THR A 128 5.16 -19.57 -13.86
N PRO A 129 5.26 -20.30 -14.97
CA PRO A 129 4.60 -21.59 -15.11
C PRO A 129 5.03 -22.55 -14.01
N THR A 130 4.08 -23.27 -13.43
CA THR A 130 4.35 -24.25 -12.36
C THR A 130 4.50 -25.67 -12.85
N GLY A 131 4.19 -25.94 -14.12
CA GLY A 131 4.03 -27.30 -14.63
C GLY A 131 2.77 -27.99 -14.08
N ALA A 132 2.57 -29.23 -14.46
CA ALA A 132 1.46 -30.04 -13.98
C ALA A 132 1.63 -30.37 -12.49
N ALA A 133 0.52 -30.36 -11.75
CA ALA A 133 0.48 -30.86 -10.40
C ALA A 133 0.79 -32.37 -10.38
N TYR A 134 1.45 -32.84 -9.34
CA TYR A 134 1.91 -34.23 -9.23
C TYR A 134 1.33 -34.90 -7.99
N ASP A 135 0.76 -36.05 -8.19
CA ASP A 135 0.29 -36.88 -7.08
C ASP A 135 1.44 -37.83 -6.64
N PHE A 136 2.06 -37.47 -5.51
CA PHE A 136 3.15 -38.26 -4.93
C PHE A 136 2.73 -39.64 -4.41
N GLN A 137 1.43 -39.86 -4.18
CA GLN A 137 0.92 -41.16 -3.73
C GLN A 137 0.78 -42.14 -4.92
N THR A 138 0.24 -41.65 -6.00
CA THR A 138 0.03 -42.49 -7.21
C THR A 138 1.16 -42.41 -8.21
N GLY A 139 2.06 -41.45 -8.07
CA GLY A 139 3.18 -41.23 -8.99
C GLY A 139 2.77 -40.74 -10.36
N LYS A 140 1.67 -39.99 -10.46
CA LYS A 140 1.11 -39.53 -11.72
C LYS A 140 0.99 -38.00 -11.77
N ASP A 141 1.11 -37.47 -12.99
CA ASP A 141 0.71 -36.10 -13.28
C ASP A 141 -0.83 -35.96 -13.25
N ILE A 142 -1.33 -34.93 -12.61
CA ILE A 142 -2.78 -34.69 -12.45
C ILE A 142 -3.35 -33.95 -13.68
N GLY A 143 -2.49 -33.50 -14.60
CA GLY A 143 -2.94 -32.82 -15.82
C GLY A 143 -3.42 -31.39 -15.63
N ARG A 144 -3.39 -30.85 -14.41
CA ARG A 144 -3.77 -29.47 -14.10
C ARG A 144 -2.55 -28.66 -13.71
N TYR A 145 -2.54 -27.43 -14.21
CA TYR A 145 -1.51 -26.43 -13.90
C TYR A 145 -2.09 -25.41 -12.93
N TYR A 146 -1.33 -25.06 -11.89
CA TYR A 146 -1.71 -23.96 -10.99
C TYR A 146 -1.58 -22.62 -11.70
N VAL A 147 -0.55 -22.47 -12.53
CA VAL A 147 -0.40 -21.36 -13.46
C VAL A 147 -0.15 -21.96 -14.84
N ALA A 148 -0.99 -21.61 -15.79
CA ALA A 148 -0.87 -22.04 -17.18
C ALA A 148 0.38 -21.44 -17.84
N ASP A 149 0.75 -21.96 -19.02
CA ASP A 149 1.93 -21.53 -19.79
C ASP A 149 1.89 -20.05 -20.26
N ASN A 150 0.81 -19.35 -20.03
CA ASN A 150 0.70 -17.93 -20.28
C ASN A 150 1.47 -17.15 -19.23
N VAL A 151 2.74 -16.92 -19.51
CA VAL A 151 3.60 -16.08 -18.68
C VAL A 151 3.20 -14.61 -18.86
N GLY A 152 2.86 -13.97 -17.79
CA GLY A 152 2.50 -12.55 -17.79
C GLY A 152 3.42 -11.76 -16.85
N VAL A 153 3.78 -10.55 -17.27
CA VAL A 153 4.37 -9.56 -16.39
C VAL A 153 3.40 -8.39 -16.32
N SER A 154 3.03 -8.00 -15.11
CA SER A 154 2.19 -6.84 -14.85
C SER A 154 2.93 -5.86 -13.95
N ASP A 155 3.08 -4.64 -14.45
CA ASP A 155 3.63 -3.54 -13.70
C ASP A 155 2.54 -2.47 -13.55
N ASN A 156 2.23 -2.12 -12.32
CA ASN A 156 1.29 -1.05 -12.01
C ASN A 156 2.02 0.02 -11.19
N ASN A 157 1.98 1.26 -11.68
CA ASN A 157 2.57 2.39 -10.98
C ASN A 157 1.56 3.51 -10.84
N THR A 158 1.23 3.84 -9.60
CA THR A 158 0.28 4.91 -9.28
C THR A 158 1.01 5.98 -8.47
N THR A 159 1.02 7.19 -9.02
CA THR A 159 1.62 8.35 -8.36
C THR A 159 0.55 9.40 -8.08
N ASN A 160 0.48 9.86 -6.84
CA ASN A 160 -0.44 10.90 -6.41
C ASN A 160 0.32 12.07 -5.83
N TYR A 161 -0.08 13.27 -6.23
CA TYR A 161 0.37 14.53 -5.67
C TYR A 161 -0.83 15.30 -5.13
N LYS A 162 -0.69 15.81 -3.92
CA LYS A 162 -1.65 16.72 -3.32
C LYS A 162 -0.90 17.93 -2.78
N THR A 163 -1.38 19.11 -3.11
CA THR A 163 -0.87 20.36 -2.54
C THR A 163 -2.00 21.09 -1.87
N GLN A 164 -1.69 21.78 -0.79
CA GLN A 164 -2.65 22.58 -0.05
C GLN A 164 -1.98 23.86 0.42
N LEU A 165 -2.64 24.98 0.19
CA LEU A 165 -2.26 26.27 0.72
C LEU A 165 -3.32 26.71 1.72
N ASN A 166 -2.89 27.00 2.93
CA ASN A 166 -3.77 27.53 3.98
C ASN A 166 -3.26 28.90 4.39
N GLY A 167 -4.19 29.82 4.61
CA GLY A 167 -3.93 31.14 5.14
C GLY A 167 -4.83 31.46 6.31
N ARG A 168 -4.30 32.07 7.36
CA ARG A 168 -5.05 32.53 8.51
C ARG A 168 -4.63 33.91 8.93
N LEU A 169 -5.57 34.83 9.02
CA LEU A 169 -5.39 36.13 9.62
C LEU A 169 -6.18 36.18 10.91
N GLN A 170 -5.58 36.59 11.99
CA GLN A 170 -6.19 36.65 13.31
C GLN A 170 -5.89 37.98 13.96
N TYR A 171 -6.94 38.62 14.48
CA TYR A 171 -6.82 39.84 15.26
C TYR A 171 -7.49 39.67 16.64
N GLU A 172 -6.75 39.97 17.68
CA GLU A 172 -7.22 39.92 19.05
C GLU A 172 -6.89 41.24 19.76
N THR A 173 -7.85 41.83 20.44
CA THR A 173 -7.64 43.02 21.22
C THR A 173 -8.52 43.04 22.49
N THR A 174 -8.06 43.73 23.51
CA THR A 174 -8.79 43.94 24.73
C THR A 174 -9.24 45.39 24.80
N ILE A 175 -10.55 45.61 24.86
CA ILE A 175 -11.17 46.95 24.98
C ILE A 175 -11.62 47.16 26.42
N ALA A 176 -11.36 48.35 26.94
CA ALA A 176 -11.78 48.78 28.28
C ALA A 176 -11.36 47.80 29.40
N GLN A 177 -10.21 47.13 29.25
CA GLN A 177 -9.61 46.18 30.20
C GLN A 177 -10.40 44.89 30.48
N ASN A 178 -11.67 44.81 30.09
CA ASN A 178 -12.58 43.71 30.44
C ASN A 178 -13.20 42.99 29.23
N HIS A 179 -13.06 43.53 28.02
CA HIS A 179 -13.70 42.96 26.83
C HIS A 179 -12.63 42.47 25.84
N ASN A 180 -12.50 41.18 25.68
CA ASN A 180 -11.63 40.57 24.68
C ASN A 180 -12.46 40.36 23.39
N ILE A 181 -12.01 40.94 22.31
CA ILE A 181 -12.61 40.81 20.99
C ILE A 181 -11.58 40.13 20.06
N GLY A 182 -12.01 39.10 19.40
CA GLY A 182 -11.19 38.37 18.40
C GLY A 182 -11.96 38.22 17.09
N ALA A 183 -11.24 38.34 15.99
CA ALA A 183 -11.72 38.05 14.65
C ALA A 183 -10.67 37.17 13.91
N MET A 184 -11.16 36.20 13.16
CA MET A 184 -10.30 35.30 12.40
C MET A 184 -10.87 35.09 10.99
N PHE A 185 -9.99 35.18 10.02
CA PHE A 185 -10.25 34.81 8.64
C PHE A 185 -9.34 33.63 8.23
N VAL A 186 -9.93 32.63 7.61
CA VAL A 186 -9.22 31.43 7.15
C VAL A 186 -9.55 31.19 5.68
N TYR A 187 -8.51 30.89 4.91
CA TYR A 187 -8.62 30.52 3.51
C TYR A 187 -7.99 29.14 3.31
#